data_6397ecb103c5ce06a38203185198cd44
#
_entry.id   6397ecb103c5ce06a38203185198cd44
#
_cell.length_a   1.000
_cell.length_b   1.000
_cell.length_c   1.000
_cell.angle_alpha   90.00
_cell.angle_beta   90.00
_cell.angle_gamma   90.00
#
_symmetry.space_group_name_H-M   'P 1'
#
loop_
_entity.id
_entity.type
_entity.pdbx_description
1 polymer ?
#
loop_
_entity_poly.entity_id
_entity_poly.type
_entity_poly.pdbx_seq_one_letter_code
_entity_poly.pdbx_strand_id
1 'polypeptide(L)'
;GMMIPEYVIAFRAARRRKEMAGSLPDALDLLVICTNAGNSLGVSIRRVADELETICPPLSSEFSLAADELKLSGDSTRALQGLAERIDLPSIRALISTLTQSMRYGTPITQALRTLSRTERLMHIVNLEEKAAKLAPKMVLPMMLFILPPVVVIAAGPAVIQLMEMINKK
;
A
#
# COMPACT_ATOMS: atom_id res chain seq x y z
N GLY A 1 26.10 20.32 5.68
CA GLY A 1 25.87 20.07 4.27
C GLY A 1 25.66 18.60 3.88
N MET A 2 25.75 17.63 4.82
CA MET A 2 25.64 16.19 4.50
C MET A 2 24.24 15.58 4.72
N MET A 3 23.26 16.31 5.19
CA MET A 3 21.90 15.80 5.44
C MET A 3 20.96 15.83 4.22
N ILE A 4 21.29 16.60 3.19
CA ILE A 4 20.44 16.73 2.00
C ILE A 4 20.42 15.46 1.12
N PRO A 5 21.56 14.76 0.87
CA PRO A 5 21.54 13.56 0.05
C PRO A 5 20.80 12.39 0.71
N GLU A 6 20.86 12.22 2.03
CA GLU A 6 20.15 11.16 2.74
C GLU A 6 18.63 11.33 2.65
N TYR A 7 18.13 12.54 2.77
CA TYR A 7 16.70 12.83 2.67
C TYR A 7 16.15 12.58 1.26
N VAL A 8 16.92 12.95 0.24
CA VAL A 8 16.55 12.72 -1.17
C VAL A 8 16.54 11.22 -1.49
N ILE A 9 17.51 10.47 -0.99
CA ILE A 9 17.58 9.01 -1.19
C ILE A 9 16.42 8.31 -0.46
N ALA A 10 16.14 8.70 0.78
CA ALA A 10 15.02 8.15 1.56
C ALA A 10 13.67 8.47 0.90
N PHE A 11 13.49 9.67 0.37
CA PHE A 11 12.27 10.06 -0.33
C PHE A 11 12.08 9.28 -1.65
N ARG A 12 13.15 9.10 -2.42
CA ARG A 12 13.13 8.28 -3.65
C ARG A 12 12.85 6.81 -3.34
N ALA A 13 13.45 6.26 -2.28
CA ALA A 13 13.20 4.89 -1.84
C ALA A 13 11.74 4.68 -1.39
N ALA A 14 11.20 5.62 -0.62
CA ALA A 14 9.80 5.58 -0.18
C ALA A 14 8.82 5.68 -1.36
N ARG A 15 9.10 6.55 -2.33
CA ARG A 15 8.30 6.65 -3.56
C ARG A 15 8.33 5.36 -4.37
N ARG A 16 9.54 4.79 -4.58
CA ARG A 16 9.73 3.51 -5.28
C ARG A 16 8.98 2.37 -4.60
N ARG A 17 9.06 2.27 -3.26
CA ARG A 17 8.28 1.28 -2.49
C ARG A 17 6.78 1.44 -2.68
N LYS A 18 6.28 2.66 -2.69
CA LYS A 18 4.85 2.95 -2.89
C LYS A 18 4.37 2.56 -4.28
N GLU A 19 5.17 2.83 -5.32
CA GLU A 19 4.89 2.41 -6.70
C GLU A 19 4.85 0.88 -6.80
N MET A 20 5.83 0.17 -6.24
CA MET A 20 5.86 -1.28 -6.21
C MET A 20 4.66 -1.88 -5.45
N ALA A 21 4.32 -1.32 -4.28
CA ALA A 21 3.16 -1.77 -3.50
C ALA A 21 1.84 -1.58 -4.24
N GLY A 22 1.72 -0.51 -5.04
CA GLY A 22 0.53 -0.25 -5.85
C GLY A 22 0.34 -1.23 -7.01
N SER A 23 1.43 -1.69 -7.61
CA SER A 23 1.41 -2.62 -8.76
C SER A 23 1.45 -4.10 -8.34
N LEU A 24 1.64 -4.39 -7.06
CA LEU A 24 1.75 -5.75 -6.57
C LEU A 24 0.48 -6.60 -6.77
N PRO A 25 -0.75 -6.08 -6.55
CA PRO A 25 -1.97 -6.84 -6.81
C PRO A 25 -2.06 -7.33 -8.26
N ASP A 26 -1.68 -6.50 -9.22
CA ASP A 26 -1.68 -6.86 -10.64
C ASP A 26 -0.63 -7.94 -10.94
N ALA A 27 0.56 -7.82 -10.35
CA ALA A 27 1.61 -8.85 -10.43
C ALA A 27 1.13 -10.20 -9.88
N LEU A 28 0.42 -10.21 -8.76
CA LEU A 28 -0.15 -11.42 -8.15
C LEU A 28 -1.23 -12.04 -9.03
N ASP A 29 -2.12 -11.24 -9.61
CA ASP A 29 -3.15 -11.71 -10.53
C ASP A 29 -2.54 -12.38 -11.77
N LEU A 30 -1.52 -11.75 -12.37
CA LEU A 30 -0.77 -12.33 -13.48
C LEU A 30 -0.08 -13.66 -13.08
N LEU A 31 0.50 -13.70 -11.89
CA LEU A 31 1.14 -14.92 -11.38
C LEU A 31 0.12 -16.06 -11.21
N VAL A 32 -1.08 -15.76 -10.70
CA VAL A 32 -2.20 -16.72 -10.62
C VAL A 32 -2.57 -17.25 -12.00
N ILE A 33 -2.71 -16.37 -12.99
CA ILE A 33 -3.07 -16.75 -14.36
C ILE A 33 -2.00 -17.68 -14.96
N CYS A 34 -0.72 -17.30 -14.82
CA CYS A 34 0.40 -18.09 -15.35
C CYS A 34 0.50 -19.47 -14.69
N THR A 35 0.32 -19.56 -13.38
CA THR A 35 0.35 -20.83 -12.64
C THR A 35 -0.87 -21.71 -12.95
N ASN A 36 -2.05 -21.11 -13.15
CA ASN A 36 -3.26 -21.83 -13.61
C ASN A 36 -3.07 -22.43 -15.01
N ALA A 37 -2.31 -21.77 -15.87
CA ALA A 37 -1.96 -22.28 -17.20
C ALA A 37 -0.96 -23.46 -17.17
N GLY A 38 -0.53 -23.88 -15.98
CA GLY A 38 0.39 -25.01 -15.80
C GLY A 38 1.88 -24.63 -15.97
N ASN A 39 2.21 -23.36 -16.03
CA ASN A 39 3.60 -22.91 -16.10
C ASN A 39 4.33 -23.18 -14.78
N SER A 40 5.62 -23.50 -14.87
CA SER A 40 6.47 -23.57 -13.68
C SER A 40 6.59 -22.20 -13.01
N LEU A 41 6.92 -22.19 -11.71
CA LEU A 41 7.04 -20.95 -10.93
C LEU A 41 8.04 -19.98 -11.57
N GLY A 42 9.22 -20.45 -12.00
CA GLY A 42 10.23 -19.60 -12.62
C GLY A 42 9.76 -18.98 -13.95
N VAL A 43 9.06 -19.75 -14.78
CA VAL A 43 8.46 -19.25 -16.03
C VAL A 43 7.35 -18.24 -15.72
N SER A 44 6.54 -18.47 -14.70
CA SER A 44 5.47 -17.58 -14.29
C SER A 44 6.03 -16.24 -13.79
N ILE A 45 7.06 -16.28 -12.94
CA ILE A 45 7.73 -15.07 -12.43
C ILE A 45 8.38 -14.28 -13.58
N ARG A 46 8.98 -14.96 -14.56
CA ARG A 46 9.55 -14.29 -15.72
C ARG A 46 8.50 -13.57 -16.56
N ARG A 47 7.38 -14.23 -16.85
CA ARG A 47 6.26 -13.60 -17.57
C ARG A 47 5.71 -12.39 -16.85
N VAL A 48 5.55 -12.50 -15.53
CA VAL A 48 5.09 -11.36 -14.71
C VAL A 48 6.09 -10.21 -14.78
N ALA A 49 7.39 -10.49 -14.75
CA ALA A 49 8.43 -9.47 -14.90
C ALA A 49 8.32 -8.73 -16.24
N ASP A 50 8.14 -9.47 -17.33
CA ASP A 50 8.03 -8.92 -18.67
C ASP A 50 6.79 -8.01 -18.81
N GLU A 51 5.64 -8.42 -18.26
CA GLU A 51 4.41 -7.60 -18.26
C GLU A 51 4.53 -6.35 -17.37
N LEU A 52 5.24 -6.45 -16.26
CA LEU A 52 5.44 -5.33 -15.34
C LEU A 52 6.44 -4.30 -15.88
N GLU A 53 7.19 -4.58 -16.91
CA GLU A 53 8.19 -3.66 -17.46
C GLU A 53 7.58 -2.30 -17.86
N THR A 54 6.38 -2.32 -18.40
CA THR A 54 5.65 -1.12 -18.80
C THR A 54 4.89 -0.44 -17.67
N ILE A 55 4.48 -1.21 -16.64
CA ILE A 55 3.62 -0.73 -15.54
C ILE A 55 4.45 -0.22 -14.37
N CYS A 56 5.43 -1.01 -13.96
CA CYS A 56 6.28 -0.74 -12.80
C CYS A 56 7.70 -1.29 -13.01
N PRO A 57 8.57 -0.56 -13.73
CA PRO A 57 9.93 -1.01 -14.03
C PRO A 57 10.74 -1.44 -12.80
N PRO A 58 10.63 -0.77 -11.62
CA PRO A 58 11.33 -1.22 -10.42
C PRO A 58 10.92 -2.61 -9.96
N LEU A 59 9.64 -2.95 -10.05
CA LEU A 59 9.13 -4.27 -9.66
C LEU A 59 9.49 -5.32 -10.70
N SER A 60 9.42 -4.98 -11.99
CA SER A 60 9.85 -5.83 -13.10
C SER A 60 11.30 -6.27 -12.95
N SER A 61 12.21 -5.34 -12.67
CA SER A 61 13.64 -5.65 -12.52
C SER A 61 13.91 -6.64 -11.38
N GLU A 62 13.23 -6.52 -10.26
CA GLU A 62 13.38 -7.43 -9.12
C GLU A 62 12.80 -8.83 -9.40
N PHE A 63 11.65 -8.89 -10.08
CA PHE A 63 11.06 -10.16 -10.52
C PHE A 63 11.89 -10.85 -11.60
N SER A 64 12.46 -10.09 -12.52
CA SER A 64 13.38 -10.62 -13.53
C SER A 64 14.63 -11.25 -12.91
N LEU A 65 15.24 -10.55 -11.95
CA LEU A 65 16.38 -11.05 -11.20
C LEU A 65 16.02 -12.34 -10.43
N ALA A 66 14.87 -12.37 -9.77
CA ALA A 66 14.41 -13.57 -9.07
C ALA A 66 14.16 -14.75 -10.03
N ALA A 67 13.64 -14.50 -11.23
CA ALA A 67 13.46 -15.52 -12.25
C ALA A 67 14.80 -16.10 -12.72
N ASP A 68 15.80 -15.25 -12.89
CA ASP A 68 17.16 -15.67 -13.26
C ASP A 68 17.84 -16.47 -12.12
N GLU A 69 17.69 -16.00 -10.86
CA GLU A 69 18.17 -16.75 -9.68
C GLU A 69 17.50 -18.12 -9.56
N LEU A 70 16.18 -18.21 -9.78
CA LEU A 70 15.43 -19.47 -9.78
C LEU A 70 15.93 -20.45 -10.86
N LYS A 71 16.35 -19.92 -11.99
CA LYS A 71 16.86 -20.71 -13.11
C LYS A 71 18.29 -21.23 -12.87
N LEU A 72 19.09 -20.42 -12.18
CA LEU A 72 20.53 -20.69 -11.97
C LEU A 72 20.83 -21.47 -10.70
N SER A 73 20.10 -21.21 -9.60
CA SER A 73 20.49 -21.64 -8.25
C SER A 73 19.82 -22.93 -7.90
N GLY A 74 19.28 -23.78 -8.45
CA GLY A 74 18.69 -25.06 -7.98
C GLY A 74 17.96 -25.01 -6.60
N ASP A 75 18.09 -23.92 -5.86
CA ASP A 75 17.42 -23.62 -4.58
C ASP A 75 16.41 -22.49 -4.75
N SER A 76 15.20 -22.90 -5.09
CA SER A 76 14.08 -21.98 -5.29
C SER A 76 13.74 -21.18 -4.03
N THR A 77 13.93 -21.75 -2.85
CA THR A 77 13.63 -21.09 -1.58
C THR A 77 14.55 -19.90 -1.35
N ARG A 78 15.84 -20.08 -1.62
CA ARG A 78 16.84 -19.03 -1.45
C ARG A 78 16.62 -17.86 -2.42
N ALA A 79 16.33 -18.15 -3.68
CA ALA A 79 16.02 -17.12 -4.68
C ALA A 79 14.79 -16.28 -4.30
N LEU A 80 13.74 -16.94 -3.82
CA LEU A 80 12.53 -16.28 -3.36
C LEU A 80 12.77 -15.44 -2.10
N GLN A 81 13.55 -15.92 -1.15
CA GLN A 81 13.92 -15.15 0.04
C GLN A 81 14.72 -13.91 -0.32
N GLY A 82 15.67 -14.00 -1.25
CA GLY A 82 16.40 -12.86 -1.78
C GLY A 82 15.47 -11.77 -2.37
N LEU A 83 14.44 -12.17 -3.08
CA LEU A 83 13.41 -11.23 -3.57
C LEU A 83 12.70 -10.51 -2.42
N ALA A 84 12.31 -11.23 -1.36
CA ALA A 84 11.65 -10.65 -0.19
C ALA A 84 12.53 -9.63 0.55
N GLU A 85 13.81 -9.90 0.66
CA GLU A 85 14.79 -9.02 1.30
C GLU A 85 15.04 -7.73 0.49
N ARG A 86 15.14 -7.84 -0.83
CA ARG A 86 15.38 -6.70 -1.72
C ARG A 86 14.21 -5.73 -1.81
N ILE A 87 12.98 -6.24 -1.87
CA ILE A 87 11.78 -5.39 -2.00
C ILE A 87 11.32 -4.86 -0.65
N ASP A 88 11.48 -5.61 0.42
CA ASP A 88 11.10 -5.26 1.80
C ASP A 88 9.65 -4.74 1.94
N LEU A 89 8.71 -5.40 1.28
CA LEU A 89 7.29 -5.16 1.42
C LEU A 89 6.62 -6.32 2.17
N PRO A 90 5.71 -6.05 3.13
CA PRO A 90 4.98 -7.09 3.86
C PRO A 90 4.25 -8.06 2.94
N SER A 91 3.66 -7.56 1.87
CA SER A 91 2.93 -8.35 0.87
C SER A 91 3.85 -9.30 0.08
N ILE A 92 5.06 -8.87 -0.24
CA ILE A 92 6.07 -9.75 -0.88
C ILE A 92 6.53 -10.83 0.10
N ARG A 93 6.73 -10.50 1.37
CA ARG A 93 7.06 -11.52 2.39
C ARG A 93 5.95 -12.56 2.54
N ALA A 94 4.68 -12.11 2.54
CA ALA A 94 3.53 -13.00 2.56
C ALA A 94 3.48 -13.89 1.30
N LEU A 95 3.75 -13.33 0.12
CA LEU A 95 3.86 -14.07 -1.13
C LEU A 95 4.93 -15.16 -1.05
N ILE A 96 6.14 -14.79 -0.66
CA ILE A 96 7.28 -15.73 -0.59
C ILE A 96 7.02 -16.83 0.45
N SER A 97 6.48 -16.47 1.62
CA SER A 97 6.09 -17.44 2.65
C SER A 97 5.07 -18.44 2.10
N THR A 98 4.04 -17.97 1.42
CA THR A 98 3.00 -18.77 0.81
C THR A 98 3.56 -19.71 -0.27
N LEU A 99 4.41 -19.19 -1.15
CA LEU A 99 5.06 -19.99 -2.20
C LEU A 99 5.96 -21.07 -1.61
N THR A 100 6.83 -20.71 -0.67
CA THR A 100 7.74 -21.64 0.00
C THR A 100 6.98 -22.74 0.74
N GLN A 101 5.90 -22.37 1.42
CA GLN A 101 5.03 -23.33 2.13
C GLN A 101 4.34 -24.28 1.13
N SER A 102 3.80 -23.76 0.04
CA SER A 102 3.15 -24.57 -1.00
C SER A 102 4.14 -25.54 -1.66
N MET A 103 5.37 -25.11 -1.93
CA MET A 103 6.41 -25.95 -2.46
C MET A 103 6.83 -27.06 -1.49
N ARG A 104 6.87 -26.77 -0.19
CA ARG A 104 7.27 -27.74 0.85
C ARG A 104 6.20 -28.80 1.11
N TYR A 105 4.93 -28.41 1.07
CA TYR A 105 3.81 -29.30 1.42
C TYR A 105 3.05 -29.84 0.22
N GLY A 106 3.45 -29.49 -1.02
CA GLY A 106 2.80 -29.94 -2.25
C GLY A 106 1.36 -29.43 -2.41
N THR A 107 1.00 -28.35 -1.70
CA THR A 107 -0.33 -27.73 -1.85
C THR A 107 -0.43 -26.97 -3.17
N PRO A 108 -1.65 -26.82 -3.76
CA PRO A 108 -1.82 -26.10 -5.01
C PRO A 108 -1.40 -24.62 -4.84
N ILE A 109 -0.26 -24.27 -5.40
CA ILE A 109 0.30 -22.90 -5.38
C ILE A 109 -0.73 -21.88 -5.88
N THR A 110 -1.48 -22.25 -6.90
CA THR A 110 -2.51 -21.42 -7.52
C THR A 110 -3.60 -21.00 -6.55
N GLN A 111 -4.05 -21.90 -5.68
CA GLN A 111 -5.12 -21.61 -4.72
C GLN A 111 -4.62 -20.66 -3.62
N ALA A 112 -3.41 -20.86 -3.15
CA ALA A 112 -2.76 -20.01 -2.17
C ALA A 112 -2.52 -18.58 -2.74
N LEU A 113 -2.02 -18.48 -3.97
CA LEU A 113 -1.84 -17.21 -4.68
C LEU A 113 -3.15 -16.48 -4.94
N ARG A 114 -4.23 -17.19 -5.30
CA ARG A 114 -5.55 -16.59 -5.51
C ARG A 114 -6.10 -15.96 -4.23
N THR A 115 -5.93 -16.64 -3.10
CA THR A 115 -6.33 -16.08 -1.80
C THR A 115 -5.53 -14.84 -1.46
N LEU A 116 -4.21 -14.87 -1.66
CA LEU A 116 -3.34 -13.73 -1.40
C LEU A 116 -3.67 -12.53 -2.30
N SER A 117 -3.87 -12.75 -3.60
CA SER A 117 -4.27 -11.70 -4.55
C SER A 117 -5.57 -11.01 -4.12
N ARG A 118 -6.58 -11.79 -3.71
CA ARG A 118 -7.84 -11.23 -3.20
C ARG A 118 -7.65 -10.41 -1.94
N THR A 119 -6.83 -10.89 -1.00
CA THR A 119 -6.54 -10.20 0.25
C THR A 119 -5.81 -8.88 -0.01
N GLU A 120 -4.80 -8.86 -0.87
CA GLU A 120 -4.07 -7.65 -1.24
C GLU A 120 -4.97 -6.61 -1.91
N ARG A 121 -5.86 -7.06 -2.80
CA ARG A 121 -6.81 -6.17 -3.47
C ARG A 121 -7.81 -5.56 -2.48
N LEU A 122 -8.32 -6.34 -1.52
CA LEU A 122 -9.17 -5.83 -0.45
C LEU A 122 -8.44 -4.83 0.44
N MET A 123 -7.21 -5.12 0.83
CA MET A 123 -6.38 -4.21 1.64
C MET A 123 -6.11 -2.89 0.91
N HIS A 124 -5.89 -2.96 -0.40
CA HIS A 124 -5.70 -1.75 -1.22
C HIS A 124 -6.96 -0.87 -1.23
N ILE A 125 -8.14 -1.46 -1.40
CA ILE A 125 -9.43 -0.77 -1.36
C ILE A 125 -9.66 -0.15 0.02
N VAL A 126 -9.49 -0.90 1.10
CA VAL A 126 -9.64 -0.42 2.48
C VAL A 126 -8.71 0.75 2.78
N ASN A 127 -7.46 0.69 2.32
CA ASN A 127 -6.51 1.79 2.48
C ASN A 127 -6.94 3.07 1.71
N LEU A 128 -7.59 2.93 0.56
CA LEU A 128 -8.14 4.07 -0.19
C LEU A 128 -9.35 4.66 0.52
N GLU A 129 -10.26 3.82 1.04
CA GLU A 129 -11.42 4.25 1.83
C GLU A 129 -11.00 4.96 3.12
N GLU A 130 -10.00 4.44 3.83
CA GLU A 130 -9.47 5.07 5.04
C GLU A 130 -8.88 6.46 4.77
N LYS A 131 -8.17 6.62 3.64
CA LYS A 131 -7.66 7.93 3.21
C LYS A 131 -8.79 8.90 2.87
N ALA A 132 -9.84 8.43 2.20
CA ALA A 132 -11.03 9.22 1.89
C ALA A 132 -11.79 9.60 3.16
N ALA A 133 -11.96 8.67 4.09
CA ALA A 133 -12.60 8.91 5.38
C ALA A 133 -11.87 9.93 6.25
N LYS A 134 -10.55 9.98 6.20
CA LYS A 134 -9.74 10.99 6.92
C LYS A 134 -9.86 12.41 6.35
N LEU A 135 -10.39 12.58 5.14
CA LEU A 135 -10.64 13.90 4.54
C LEU A 135 -11.93 14.55 5.07
N ALA A 136 -12.95 13.75 5.40
CA ALA A 136 -14.22 14.25 5.90
C ALA A 136 -14.09 15.09 7.18
N PRO A 137 -13.39 14.67 8.25
CA PRO A 137 -13.19 15.49 9.45
C PRO A 137 -12.41 16.77 9.20
N LYS A 138 -11.46 16.76 8.24
CA LYS A 138 -10.66 17.95 7.91
C LYS A 138 -11.47 19.05 7.24
N MET A 139 -12.58 18.72 6.58
CA MET A 139 -13.50 19.72 5.99
C MET A 139 -14.48 20.28 7.00
N VAL A 140 -14.82 19.51 8.05
CA VAL A 140 -15.75 19.95 9.11
C VAL A 140 -15.09 20.94 10.06
N LEU A 141 -13.80 20.80 10.32
CA LEU A 141 -13.04 21.62 11.26
C LEU A 141 -13.04 23.13 10.90
N PRO A 142 -12.76 23.57 9.64
CA PRO A 142 -12.89 24.96 9.24
C PRO A 142 -14.34 25.45 9.29
N MET A 143 -15.32 24.59 8.94
CA MET A 143 -16.74 24.94 9.00
C MET A 143 -17.20 25.20 10.44
N MET A 144 -16.80 24.36 11.40
CA MET A 144 -17.09 24.61 12.82
C MET A 144 -16.45 25.90 13.32
N LEU A 145 -15.21 26.17 12.95
CA LEU A 145 -14.51 27.40 13.35
C LEU A 145 -15.18 28.66 12.80
N PHE A 146 -15.83 28.59 11.64
CA PHE A 146 -16.49 29.73 11.02
C PHE A 146 -17.93 29.96 11.53
N ILE A 147 -18.61 28.89 11.95
CA ILE A 147 -20.00 28.96 12.45
C ILE A 147 -20.04 29.29 13.95
N LEU A 148 -19.03 28.87 14.71
CA LEU A 148 -19.00 29.02 16.18
C LEU A 148 -19.01 30.49 16.63
N PRO A 149 -18.24 31.46 16.06
CA PRO A 149 -18.25 32.85 16.47
C PRO A 149 -19.64 33.54 16.33
N PRO A 150 -20.35 33.45 15.18
CA PRO A 150 -21.67 34.07 15.04
C PRO A 150 -22.69 33.49 16.00
N VAL A 151 -22.69 32.19 16.25
CA VAL A 151 -23.62 31.53 17.17
C VAL A 151 -23.40 32.00 18.61
N VAL A 152 -22.15 32.16 19.03
CA VAL A 152 -21.79 32.67 20.36
C VAL A 152 -22.26 34.12 20.51
N VAL A 153 -22.09 34.96 19.49
CA VAL A 153 -22.54 36.37 19.52
C VAL A 153 -24.08 36.46 19.61
N ILE A 154 -24.77 35.64 18.85
CA ILE A 154 -26.27 35.63 18.87
C ILE A 154 -26.78 35.09 20.22
N ALA A 155 -26.17 34.10 20.80
CA ALA A 155 -26.58 33.52 22.08
C ALA A 155 -26.22 34.41 23.29
N ALA A 156 -25.05 35.06 23.27
CA ALA A 156 -24.60 35.93 24.33
C ALA A 156 -25.18 37.37 24.26
N GLY A 157 -25.58 37.82 23.06
CA GLY A 157 -26.10 39.17 22.82
C GLY A 157 -27.23 39.60 23.78
N PRO A 158 -28.32 38.82 23.90
CA PRO A 158 -29.41 39.15 24.81
C PRO A 158 -29.01 39.22 26.28
N ALA A 159 -28.10 38.35 26.70
CA ALA A 159 -27.60 38.31 28.08
C ALA A 159 -26.78 39.56 28.43
N VAL A 160 -25.92 39.99 27.49
CA VAL A 160 -25.08 41.19 27.66
C VAL A 160 -25.95 42.47 27.71
N ILE A 161 -26.99 42.57 26.87
CA ILE A 161 -27.91 43.69 26.84
C ILE A 161 -28.68 43.81 28.16
N GLN A 162 -29.20 42.69 28.67
CA GLN A 162 -29.89 42.65 29.96
C GLN A 162 -29.00 43.04 31.13
N LEU A 163 -27.74 42.63 31.09
CA LEU A 163 -26.76 43.00 32.12
C LEU A 163 -26.42 44.49 32.09
N MET A 164 -26.28 45.08 30.89
CA MET A 164 -26.07 46.50 30.72
C MET A 164 -27.26 47.35 31.18
N GLU A 165 -28.50 46.93 30.91
CA GLU A 165 -29.70 47.63 31.40
C GLU A 165 -29.81 47.59 32.93
N MET A 166 -29.41 46.47 33.54
CA MET A 166 -29.41 46.32 35.00
C MET A 166 -28.40 47.25 35.68
N ILE A 167 -27.24 47.42 35.07
CA ILE A 167 -26.17 48.31 35.57
C ILE A 167 -26.54 49.80 35.37
N ASN A 168 -27.17 50.14 34.26
CA ASN A 168 -27.54 51.53 33.94
C ASN A 168 -28.79 52.05 34.71
N LYS A 169 -29.49 51.16 35.39
CA LYS A 169 -30.70 51.48 36.17
C LYS A 169 -30.40 51.81 37.66
N LYS A 170 -29.12 51.87 38.02
CA LYS A 170 -28.63 52.21 39.36
C LYS A 170 -27.97 53.60 39.35
#